data_c62db25c1e4285f5fdb68a4a74f494d4
#
_entry.id   c62db25c1e4285f5fdb68a4a74f494d4
#
_cell.length_a   1.000
_cell.length_b   1.000
_cell.length_c   1.000
_cell.angle_alpha   90.00
_cell.angle_beta   90.00
_cell.angle_gamma   90.00
#
_symmetry.space_group_name_H-M   'P 1'
#
loop_
_entity.id
_entity.type
_entity.pdbx_description
1 polymer ?
#
loop_
_entity_poly.entity_id
_entity_poly.type
_entity_poly.pdbx_seq_one_letter_code
_entity_poly.pdbx_strand_id
1 'polypeptide(L)'
;MKKKFMNLVCATAITAATLSSVTACGANGNDSSNDTNAESQDQNEENLAGTLSLAGSTSMEKLCESLMEGFMEANPDVTVTTEYTGSGAGLESLAAGSVDIGNASRKVKDEEAEKGIVENVVALDGIAVITDKDNKTTDLTKEELTQIYEGEIKNWSELGGADETIVVIGRESGSGTRDAFEELLDVADMCQYAQELDSTGAVLAKVSATPGAIGYVSLDAVDDTVADIALDGVEATEENILSGDYLLQRPFVMATKGELSEQNNLVNAWFDYINSDEGKEIIKGAGLIIPQ
;
A
#
# COMPACT_ATOMS: atom_id res chain seq x y z
N MET A 1 -12.33 -20.17 45.40
CA MET A 1 -13.00 -21.47 45.19
C MET A 1 -12.30 -22.21 44.04
N LYS A 2 -11.77 -23.38 44.37
CA LYS A 2 -11.02 -24.28 43.46
C LYS A 2 -11.99 -25.10 42.62
N LYS A 3 -11.75 -25.25 41.27
CA LYS A 3 -12.21 -26.39 40.46
C LYS A 3 -11.22 -26.48 39.30
N LYS A 4 -10.36 -27.42 39.32
CA LYS A 4 -10.25 -28.85 38.97
C LYS A 4 -10.08 -29.06 37.47
N PHE A 5 -8.83 -29.46 37.16
CA PHE A 5 -8.35 -30.13 35.95
C PHE A 5 -9.19 -31.39 35.63
N MET A 6 -9.35 -31.65 34.35
CA MET A 6 -9.65 -33.01 33.89
C MET A 6 -8.90 -33.27 32.57
N ASN A 7 -7.81 -34.04 32.68
CA ASN A 7 -7.09 -34.71 31.60
C ASN A 7 -8.00 -35.81 31.03
N LEU A 8 -8.05 -35.93 29.72
CA LEU A 8 -8.46 -37.16 29.05
C LEU A 8 -7.37 -37.58 28.08
N VAL A 9 -6.63 -38.59 28.47
CA VAL A 9 -5.72 -39.40 27.68
C VAL A 9 -6.56 -40.48 27.00
N CYS A 10 -6.41 -40.68 25.69
CA CYS A 10 -6.78 -41.93 25.07
C CYS A 10 -5.73 -42.30 24.01
N ALA A 11 -5.28 -43.50 24.16
CA ALA A 11 -4.11 -44.10 23.52
C ALA A 11 -4.49 -44.87 22.24
N THR A 12 -3.51 -44.89 21.34
CA THR A 12 -3.04 -45.98 20.45
C THR A 12 -4.01 -46.95 19.76
N ALA A 13 -3.89 -47.06 18.43
CA ALA A 13 -3.87 -48.36 17.74
C ALA A 13 -3.04 -48.27 16.46
N ILE A 14 -1.97 -49.02 16.45
CA ILE A 14 -1.08 -49.39 15.32
C ILE A 14 -1.78 -50.53 14.58
N THR A 15 -1.90 -50.46 13.25
CA THR A 15 -2.08 -51.65 12.42
C THR A 15 -1.21 -51.56 11.17
N ALA A 16 -0.25 -52.46 11.12
CA ALA A 16 0.60 -52.78 9.98
C ALA A 16 -0.06 -53.96 9.20
N ALA A 17 -0.04 -53.94 7.89
CA ALA A 17 -0.16 -55.09 6.99
C ALA A 17 0.20 -54.61 5.57
N THR A 18 1.26 -54.99 5.04
CA THR A 18 1.82 -56.18 4.32
C THR A 18 1.87 -55.96 2.81
N LEU A 19 3.11 -56.07 2.33
CA LEU A 19 3.53 -56.18 0.92
C LEU A 19 2.74 -57.30 0.15
N SER A 20 2.52 -57.02 -1.13
CA SER A 20 2.45 -58.11 -2.12
C SER A 20 3.01 -57.63 -3.47
N SER A 21 4.18 -58.15 -3.76
CA SER A 21 4.85 -58.12 -5.05
C SER A 21 4.26 -59.21 -5.95
N VAL A 22 3.93 -58.86 -7.21
CA VAL A 22 3.76 -59.87 -8.26
C VAL A 22 4.51 -59.40 -9.50
N THR A 23 5.56 -60.12 -9.81
CA THR A 23 6.30 -60.14 -11.06
C THR A 23 5.61 -61.10 -12.04
N ALA A 24 5.38 -60.69 -13.28
CA ALA A 24 5.20 -61.60 -14.39
C ALA A 24 5.70 -60.99 -15.70
N CYS A 25 6.77 -61.58 -16.22
CA CYS A 25 7.23 -61.42 -17.60
C CYS A 25 6.33 -62.16 -18.58
N GLY A 26 6.18 -61.62 -19.79
CA GLY A 26 5.62 -62.36 -20.92
C GLY A 26 5.75 -61.53 -22.23
N ALA A 27 6.51 -62.09 -23.15
CA ALA A 27 7.02 -61.46 -24.36
C ALA A 27 6.08 -61.51 -25.57
N ASN A 28 6.32 -60.58 -26.48
CA ASN A 28 6.29 -60.66 -27.93
C ASN A 28 4.96 -60.53 -28.68
N GLY A 29 4.94 -59.55 -29.63
CA GLY A 29 3.94 -59.47 -30.71
C GLY A 29 3.95 -58.08 -31.35
N ASN A 30 4.68 -58.01 -32.47
CA ASN A 30 4.79 -56.86 -33.40
C ASN A 30 3.45 -56.63 -34.09
N ASP A 31 2.94 -55.41 -34.14
CA ASP A 31 2.45 -54.84 -35.41
C ASP A 31 2.27 -53.31 -35.37
N SER A 32 2.60 -52.71 -36.51
CA SER A 32 2.58 -51.29 -36.79
C SER A 32 1.16 -50.74 -36.93
N SER A 33 0.92 -49.52 -36.43
CA SER A 33 0.51 -48.39 -37.25
C SER A 33 0.01 -47.19 -36.45
N ASN A 34 0.67 -46.14 -36.71
CA ASN A 34 0.14 -44.78 -36.95
C ASN A 34 -0.51 -43.97 -35.83
N ASP A 35 0.29 -42.95 -35.46
CA ASP A 35 -0.09 -41.54 -35.30
C ASP A 35 -1.33 -41.15 -34.47
N THR A 36 -1.06 -40.56 -33.33
CA THR A 36 -1.27 -39.11 -33.14
C THR A 36 -0.53 -38.69 -31.90
N ASN A 37 0.53 -37.98 -32.07
CA ASN A 37 1.23 -37.24 -31.04
C ASN A 37 0.29 -36.09 -30.62
N ALA A 38 -0.54 -36.33 -29.64
CA ALA A 38 -1.11 -35.28 -28.84
C ALA A 38 -0.05 -34.98 -27.79
N GLU A 39 0.81 -34.02 -28.09
CA GLU A 39 1.57 -33.29 -27.05
C GLU A 39 0.54 -32.72 -26.08
N SER A 40 0.28 -33.45 -25.03
CA SER A 40 -0.22 -32.89 -23.81
C SER A 40 0.90 -31.92 -23.35
N GLN A 41 0.73 -30.65 -23.64
CA GLN A 41 1.39 -29.61 -22.84
C GLN A 41 0.83 -29.80 -21.42
N ASP A 42 1.53 -30.59 -20.66
CA ASP A 42 1.46 -30.59 -19.21
C ASP A 42 2.01 -29.21 -18.82
N GLN A 43 1.13 -28.21 -18.77
CA GLN A 43 1.40 -26.97 -18.05
C GLN A 43 1.48 -27.40 -16.59
N ASN A 44 2.69 -27.70 -16.16
CA ASN A 44 3.03 -27.78 -14.75
C ASN A 44 2.79 -26.35 -14.23
N GLU A 45 1.56 -26.02 -13.84
CA GLU A 45 1.28 -24.88 -12.99
C GLU A 45 2.02 -25.20 -11.69
N GLU A 46 3.26 -24.70 -11.56
CA GLU A 46 3.95 -24.72 -10.28
C GLU A 46 3.06 -23.99 -9.29
N ASN A 47 2.47 -24.75 -8.38
CA ASN A 47 1.57 -24.22 -7.37
C ASN A 47 2.34 -23.17 -6.57
N LEU A 48 1.96 -21.90 -6.71
CA LEU A 48 2.64 -20.79 -6.07
C LEU A 48 2.46 -20.92 -4.56
N ALA A 49 3.56 -20.94 -3.81
CA ALA A 49 3.54 -21.13 -2.36
C ALA A 49 4.66 -20.36 -1.67
N GLY A 50 4.45 -19.96 -0.44
CA GLY A 50 5.46 -19.29 0.37
C GLY A 50 4.94 -18.06 1.08
N THR A 51 5.87 -17.24 1.59
CA THR A 51 5.55 -15.98 2.26
C THR A 51 6.14 -14.82 1.47
N LEU A 52 5.30 -13.81 1.21
CA LEU A 52 5.69 -12.53 0.64
C LEU A 52 5.60 -11.47 1.75
N SER A 53 6.68 -10.76 2.00
CA SER A 53 6.78 -9.76 3.05
C SER A 53 6.86 -8.35 2.48
N LEU A 54 5.99 -7.46 2.97
CA LEU A 54 5.94 -6.07 2.58
C LEU A 54 6.16 -5.19 3.81
N ALA A 55 6.74 -3.99 3.62
CA ALA A 55 6.76 -2.96 4.66
C ALA A 55 6.71 -1.56 4.05
N GLY A 56 6.14 -0.60 4.78
CA GLY A 56 6.26 0.80 4.37
C GLY A 56 5.05 1.69 4.64
N SER A 57 4.62 2.39 3.61
CA SER A 57 3.66 3.51 3.69
C SER A 57 2.34 3.15 4.35
N THR A 58 1.96 3.91 5.37
CA THR A 58 0.63 3.83 6.01
C THR A 58 -0.50 4.37 5.13
N SER A 59 -0.19 5.19 4.10
CA SER A 59 -1.17 5.64 3.13
C SER A 59 -1.57 4.55 2.12
N MET A 60 -0.77 3.48 2.02
CA MET A 60 -1.06 2.36 1.14
C MET A 60 -1.78 1.20 1.85
N GLU A 61 -2.10 1.35 3.14
CA GLU A 61 -2.68 0.30 3.98
C GLU A 61 -3.93 -0.31 3.34
N LYS A 62 -4.92 0.52 3.01
CA LYS A 62 -6.18 0.07 2.41
C LYS A 62 -5.99 -0.65 1.07
N LEU A 63 -5.12 -0.11 0.20
CA LEU A 63 -4.78 -0.76 -1.07
C LEU A 63 -4.08 -2.10 -0.84
N CYS A 64 -3.05 -2.12 0.04
CA CYS A 64 -2.29 -3.33 0.32
C CYS A 64 -3.18 -4.43 0.91
N GLU A 65 -4.04 -4.12 1.88
CA GLU A 65 -4.95 -5.10 2.49
C GLU A 65 -5.90 -5.71 1.46
N SER A 66 -6.48 -4.89 0.58
CA SER A 66 -7.39 -5.38 -0.47
C SER A 66 -6.66 -6.26 -1.51
N LEU A 67 -5.45 -5.86 -1.92
CA LEU A 67 -4.62 -6.66 -2.83
C LEU A 67 -4.17 -7.97 -2.18
N MET A 68 -3.79 -7.94 -0.90
CA MET A 68 -3.37 -9.13 -0.14
C MET A 68 -4.52 -10.14 -0.01
N GLU A 69 -5.73 -9.66 0.31
CA GLU A 69 -6.91 -10.51 0.43
C GLU A 69 -7.19 -11.24 -0.89
N GLY A 70 -7.29 -10.51 -2.01
CA GLY A 70 -7.55 -11.11 -3.31
C GLY A 70 -6.42 -12.02 -3.80
N PHE A 71 -5.16 -11.62 -3.61
CA PHE A 71 -4.02 -12.44 -4.01
C PHE A 71 -3.96 -13.78 -3.25
N MET A 72 -4.20 -13.76 -1.93
CA MET A 72 -4.22 -14.98 -1.12
C MET A 72 -5.46 -15.83 -1.39
N GLU A 73 -6.61 -15.23 -1.78
CA GLU A 73 -7.77 -15.99 -2.22
C GLU A 73 -7.47 -16.74 -3.53
N ALA A 74 -6.78 -16.09 -4.47
CA ALA A 74 -6.34 -16.71 -5.72
C ALA A 74 -5.21 -17.74 -5.53
N ASN A 75 -4.40 -17.62 -4.47
CA ASN A 75 -3.22 -18.44 -4.21
C ASN A 75 -3.22 -18.97 -2.75
N PRO A 76 -4.00 -20.02 -2.43
CA PRO A 76 -4.23 -20.45 -1.05
C PRO A 76 -2.99 -20.94 -0.27
N ASP A 77 -1.92 -21.31 -0.97
CA ASP A 77 -0.66 -21.76 -0.38
C ASP A 77 0.35 -20.60 -0.15
N VAL A 78 -0.07 -19.35 -0.49
CA VAL A 78 0.71 -18.13 -0.26
C VAL A 78 0.22 -17.41 0.98
N THR A 79 1.17 -16.86 1.75
CA THR A 79 0.90 -15.92 2.84
C THR A 79 1.55 -14.58 2.49
N VAL A 80 0.77 -13.50 2.49
CA VAL A 80 1.31 -12.14 2.36
C VAL A 80 1.22 -11.45 3.70
N THR A 81 2.29 -10.77 4.09
CA THR A 81 2.37 -9.99 5.34
C THR A 81 2.84 -8.57 5.05
N THR A 82 2.34 -7.60 5.79
CA THR A 82 2.77 -6.21 5.64
C THR A 82 2.92 -5.52 7.00
N GLU A 83 3.90 -4.61 7.08
CA GLU A 83 4.11 -3.73 8.23
C GLU A 83 4.00 -2.26 7.78
N TYR A 84 3.16 -1.47 8.42
CA TYR A 84 2.92 -0.07 8.07
C TYR A 84 3.80 0.84 8.94
N THR A 85 5.05 1.02 8.51
CA THR A 85 6.12 1.69 9.26
C THR A 85 6.56 3.05 8.68
N GLY A 86 5.85 3.51 7.62
CA GLY A 86 6.25 4.68 6.84
C GLY A 86 7.17 4.34 5.67
N SER A 87 7.14 5.16 4.62
CA SER A 87 7.84 4.89 3.35
C SER A 87 9.35 4.73 3.52
N GLY A 88 9.98 5.61 4.29
CA GLY A 88 11.43 5.55 4.50
C GLY A 88 11.87 4.27 5.19
N ALA A 89 11.18 3.87 6.27
CA ALA A 89 11.48 2.63 6.99
C ALA A 89 11.22 1.37 6.15
N GLY A 90 10.16 1.39 5.32
CA GLY A 90 9.88 0.30 4.38
C GLY A 90 10.97 0.12 3.34
N LEU A 91 11.42 1.21 2.71
CA LEU A 91 12.50 1.16 1.72
C LEU A 91 13.86 0.81 2.35
N GLU A 92 14.10 1.22 3.61
CA GLU A 92 15.29 0.80 4.35
C GLU A 92 15.27 -0.71 4.66
N SER A 93 14.10 -1.25 5.04
CA SER A 93 13.91 -2.68 5.27
C SER A 93 14.12 -3.49 4.00
N LEU A 94 13.65 -2.98 2.85
CA LEU A 94 13.90 -3.56 1.52
C LEU A 94 15.39 -3.54 1.18
N ALA A 95 16.07 -2.41 1.37
CA ALA A 95 17.51 -2.28 1.11
C ALA A 95 18.32 -3.28 1.95
N ALA A 96 17.92 -3.49 3.21
CA ALA A 96 18.52 -4.46 4.12
C ALA A 96 18.19 -5.93 3.77
N GLY A 97 17.23 -6.18 2.88
CA GLY A 97 16.75 -7.53 2.53
C GLY A 97 15.90 -8.16 3.65
N SER A 98 15.28 -7.35 4.50
CA SER A 98 14.40 -7.81 5.58
C SER A 98 12.96 -8.04 5.10
N VAL A 99 12.58 -7.43 3.99
CA VAL A 99 11.31 -7.62 3.29
C VAL A 99 11.54 -7.77 1.79
N ASP A 100 10.56 -8.33 1.09
CA ASP A 100 10.61 -8.56 -0.34
C ASP A 100 10.21 -7.31 -1.15
N ILE A 101 9.28 -6.51 -0.60
CA ILE A 101 8.74 -5.31 -1.25
C ILE A 101 8.69 -4.16 -0.24
N GLY A 102 9.13 -2.98 -0.68
CA GLY A 102 9.05 -1.72 0.06
C GLY A 102 7.93 -0.83 -0.48
N ASN A 103 6.94 -0.50 0.35
CA ASN A 103 5.82 0.35 -0.04
C ASN A 103 6.14 1.82 0.23
N ALA A 104 6.05 2.66 -0.79
CA ALA A 104 6.28 4.09 -0.67
C ALA A 104 5.17 4.91 -1.32
N SER A 105 4.76 5.98 -0.67
CA SER A 105 3.77 6.95 -1.15
C SER A 105 4.45 8.24 -1.66
N ARG A 106 5.55 8.07 -2.31
CA ARG A 106 6.40 9.05 -3.02
C ARG A 106 7.35 8.32 -3.96
N LYS A 107 8.04 9.06 -4.80
CA LYS A 107 9.13 8.52 -5.60
C LYS A 107 10.26 7.96 -4.75
N VAL A 108 10.99 7.01 -5.30
CA VAL A 108 12.25 6.54 -4.73
C VAL A 108 13.28 7.67 -4.83
N LYS A 109 13.96 7.99 -3.72
CA LYS A 109 15.00 9.02 -3.70
C LYS A 109 16.30 8.50 -4.34
N ASP A 110 17.13 9.40 -4.86
CA ASP A 110 18.40 9.03 -5.49
C ASP A 110 19.29 8.17 -4.57
N GLU A 111 19.36 8.51 -3.29
CA GLU A 111 20.11 7.77 -2.27
C GLU A 111 19.57 6.35 -1.99
N GLU A 112 18.28 6.12 -2.25
CA GLU A 112 17.62 4.82 -2.15
C GLU A 112 17.88 4.01 -3.44
N ALA A 113 17.79 4.65 -4.61
CA ALA A 113 18.13 4.05 -5.89
C ALA A 113 19.60 3.61 -5.95
N GLU A 114 20.54 4.37 -5.36
CA GLU A 114 21.95 3.99 -5.23
C GLU A 114 22.16 2.69 -4.44
N LYS A 115 21.20 2.32 -3.57
CA LYS A 115 21.18 1.04 -2.83
C LYS A 115 20.59 -0.12 -3.64
N GLY A 116 20.24 0.13 -4.92
CA GLY A 116 19.65 -0.86 -5.82
C GLY A 116 18.14 -1.01 -5.68
N ILE A 117 17.46 0.00 -5.10
CA ILE A 117 16.00 0.01 -5.02
C ILE A 117 15.43 0.51 -6.34
N VAL A 118 14.52 -0.27 -6.92
CA VAL A 118 13.85 0.02 -8.19
C VAL A 118 12.39 0.39 -7.91
N GLU A 119 11.96 1.49 -8.51
CA GLU A 119 10.61 2.01 -8.40
C GLU A 119 9.65 1.25 -9.34
N ASN A 120 8.59 0.67 -8.79
CA ASN A 120 7.48 0.14 -9.57
C ASN A 120 6.21 0.89 -9.17
N VAL A 121 5.75 1.81 -10.01
CA VAL A 121 4.54 2.60 -9.76
C VAL A 121 3.32 1.72 -9.98
N VAL A 122 2.50 1.54 -8.95
CA VAL A 122 1.30 0.69 -8.99
C VAL A 122 0.00 1.50 -9.06
N ALA A 123 0.01 2.73 -8.55
CA ALA A 123 -1.13 3.65 -8.62
C ALA A 123 -0.67 5.11 -8.54
N LEU A 124 -1.57 6.05 -8.88
CA LEU A 124 -1.44 7.46 -8.54
C LEU A 124 -2.47 7.80 -7.47
N ASP A 125 -2.07 8.64 -6.53
CA ASP A 125 -2.88 9.10 -5.40
C ASP A 125 -2.85 10.62 -5.28
N GLY A 126 -3.94 11.21 -4.78
CA GLY A 126 -3.99 12.60 -4.37
C GLY A 126 -3.72 12.76 -2.88
N ILE A 127 -2.97 13.79 -2.50
CA ILE A 127 -2.85 14.20 -1.10
C ILE A 127 -3.96 15.21 -0.83
N ALA A 128 -5.01 14.78 -0.13
CA ALA A 128 -6.10 15.66 0.28
C ALA A 128 -5.67 16.52 1.47
N VAL A 129 -5.93 17.82 1.39
CA VAL A 129 -5.84 18.75 2.52
C VAL A 129 -7.17 18.69 3.28
N ILE A 130 -7.11 18.37 4.57
CA ILE A 130 -8.29 18.16 5.40
C ILE A 130 -8.32 19.09 6.61
N THR A 131 -9.53 19.46 7.02
CA THR A 131 -9.79 20.23 8.25
C THR A 131 -10.85 19.54 9.10
N ASP A 132 -11.02 20.04 10.33
CA ASP A 132 -12.19 19.67 11.12
C ASP A 132 -13.49 20.04 10.39
N LYS A 133 -14.54 19.26 10.64
CA LYS A 133 -15.81 19.37 9.89
C LYS A 133 -16.56 20.68 10.08
N ASP A 134 -16.28 21.41 11.16
CA ASP A 134 -16.92 22.68 11.47
C ASP A 134 -16.26 23.89 10.79
N ASN A 135 -15.04 23.70 10.25
CA ASN A 135 -14.35 24.72 9.45
C ASN A 135 -15.16 25.08 8.21
N LYS A 136 -15.19 26.37 7.90
CA LYS A 136 -15.97 26.90 6.74
C LYS A 136 -15.09 27.32 5.57
N THR A 137 -13.77 27.23 5.70
CA THR A 137 -12.84 27.43 4.60
C THR A 137 -12.88 26.20 3.70
N THR A 138 -13.25 26.39 2.44
CA THR A 138 -13.42 25.30 1.46
C THR A 138 -12.40 25.34 0.34
N ASP A 139 -11.59 26.40 0.27
CA ASP A 139 -10.57 26.60 -0.76
C ASP A 139 -9.39 27.38 -0.19
N LEU A 140 -8.20 27.01 -0.58
CA LEU A 140 -6.93 27.70 -0.29
C LEU A 140 -6.12 27.80 -1.59
N THR A 141 -5.43 28.91 -1.77
CA THR A 141 -4.38 28.96 -2.78
C THR A 141 -3.14 28.16 -2.32
N LYS A 142 -2.31 27.70 -3.26
CA LYS A 142 -1.00 27.08 -2.93
C LYS A 142 -0.22 27.97 -1.97
N GLU A 143 -0.20 29.31 -2.21
CA GLU A 143 0.55 30.25 -1.39
C GLU A 143 0.00 30.33 0.05
N GLU A 144 -1.32 30.40 0.23
CA GLU A 144 -1.95 30.42 1.57
C GLU A 144 -1.68 29.11 2.32
N LEU A 145 -1.77 27.96 1.64
CA LEU A 145 -1.45 26.67 2.23
C LEU A 145 0.02 26.62 2.68
N THR A 146 0.94 27.06 1.84
CA THR A 146 2.37 27.19 2.16
C THR A 146 2.58 28.07 3.40
N GLN A 147 1.99 29.27 3.45
CA GLN A 147 2.10 30.20 4.58
C GLN A 147 1.53 29.64 5.88
N ILE A 148 0.47 28.83 5.82
CA ILE A 148 -0.05 28.10 6.99
C ILE A 148 0.99 27.13 7.51
N TYR A 149 1.57 26.31 6.63
CA TYR A 149 2.56 25.30 7.05
C TYR A 149 3.90 25.89 7.49
N GLU A 150 4.30 27.03 6.94
CA GLU A 150 5.46 27.81 7.41
C GLU A 150 5.17 28.60 8.69
N GLY A 151 3.92 28.63 9.16
CA GLY A 151 3.49 29.30 10.37
C GLY A 151 3.45 30.82 10.25
N GLU A 152 3.29 31.35 9.04
CA GLU A 152 3.04 32.77 8.77
C GLU A 152 1.57 33.12 9.02
N ILE A 153 0.62 32.34 8.49
CA ILE A 153 -0.81 32.43 8.77
C ILE A 153 -1.14 31.50 9.93
N LYS A 154 -1.74 32.04 11.00
CA LYS A 154 -1.99 31.31 12.26
C LYS A 154 -3.44 31.29 12.71
N ASN A 155 -4.31 32.00 12.02
CA ASN A 155 -5.72 32.12 12.38
C ASN A 155 -6.58 32.06 11.12
N TRP A 156 -7.63 31.27 11.15
CA TRP A 156 -8.56 31.12 10.02
C TRP A 156 -9.22 32.43 9.61
N SER A 157 -9.35 33.40 10.55
CA SER A 157 -9.91 34.74 10.22
C SER A 157 -9.04 35.55 9.25
N GLU A 158 -7.75 35.24 9.13
CA GLU A 158 -6.85 35.84 8.14
C GLU A 158 -7.22 35.45 6.70
N LEU A 159 -7.93 34.30 6.57
CA LEU A 159 -8.42 33.73 5.31
C LEU A 159 -9.94 33.90 5.14
N GLY A 160 -10.57 34.77 5.94
CA GLY A 160 -12.01 35.00 5.90
C GLY A 160 -12.87 33.93 6.61
N GLY A 161 -12.24 33.00 7.30
CA GLY A 161 -12.88 32.01 8.15
C GLY A 161 -13.24 32.53 9.55
N ALA A 162 -13.47 31.61 10.49
CA ALA A 162 -13.75 31.95 11.90
C ALA A 162 -12.52 32.51 12.61
N ASP A 163 -12.73 33.28 13.70
CA ASP A 163 -11.63 33.68 14.61
C ASP A 163 -11.19 32.47 15.45
N GLU A 164 -10.40 31.61 14.84
CA GLU A 164 -9.93 30.36 15.41
C GLU A 164 -8.48 30.09 15.01
N THR A 165 -7.67 29.66 15.99
CA THR A 165 -6.25 29.36 15.75
C THR A 165 -6.09 28.13 14.88
N ILE A 166 -5.24 28.22 13.85
CA ILE A 166 -4.89 27.08 13.00
C ILE A 166 -3.99 26.12 13.77
N VAL A 167 -4.34 24.85 13.84
CA VAL A 167 -3.56 23.77 14.44
C VAL A 167 -3.03 22.86 13.33
N VAL A 168 -1.75 23.04 12.97
CA VAL A 168 -1.13 22.30 11.86
C VAL A 168 -0.74 20.91 12.32
N ILE A 169 -1.38 19.90 11.75
CA ILE A 169 -1.12 18.47 12.01
C ILE A 169 -0.35 17.89 10.83
N GLY A 170 0.79 17.28 11.10
CA GLY A 170 1.59 16.64 10.08
C GLY A 170 1.96 15.20 10.41
N ARG A 171 2.85 14.68 9.58
CA ARG A 171 3.40 13.33 9.70
C ARG A 171 4.83 13.39 10.22
N GLU A 172 5.27 12.29 10.78
CA GLU A 172 6.64 12.05 11.24
C GLU A 172 7.66 12.13 10.09
N SER A 173 8.93 12.32 10.46
CA SER A 173 10.05 12.19 9.52
C SER A 173 10.10 10.76 8.95
N GLY A 174 10.30 10.64 7.63
CA GLY A 174 10.27 9.35 6.92
C GLY A 174 8.90 8.95 6.38
N SER A 175 7.84 9.73 6.66
CA SER A 175 6.56 9.60 5.98
C SER A 175 6.67 10.01 4.52
N GLY A 176 6.32 9.09 3.59
CA GLY A 176 6.28 9.42 2.17
C GLY A 176 5.21 10.46 1.84
N THR A 177 4.12 10.54 2.62
CA THR A 177 3.09 11.58 2.45
C THR A 177 3.64 12.95 2.81
N ARG A 178 4.40 13.04 3.92
CA ARG A 178 5.09 14.28 4.30
C ARG A 178 6.09 14.69 3.24
N ASP A 179 6.98 13.77 2.84
CA ASP A 179 8.01 14.03 1.84
C ASP A 179 7.39 14.59 0.54
N ALA A 180 6.34 13.92 0.02
CA ALA A 180 5.67 14.36 -1.21
C ALA A 180 4.92 15.70 -1.04
N PHE A 181 4.23 15.91 0.08
CA PHE A 181 3.52 17.14 0.38
C PHE A 181 4.48 18.34 0.46
N GLU A 182 5.56 18.20 1.23
CA GLU A 182 6.55 19.26 1.41
C GLU A 182 7.30 19.56 0.10
N GLU A 183 7.61 18.52 -0.71
CA GLU A 183 8.24 18.68 -2.02
C GLU A 183 7.33 19.43 -3.01
N LEU A 184 6.04 19.06 -3.11
CA LEU A 184 5.09 19.66 -4.05
C LEU A 184 4.76 21.12 -3.71
N LEU A 185 4.85 21.48 -2.43
CA LEU A 185 4.65 22.86 -1.97
C LEU A 185 5.95 23.66 -1.91
N ASP A 186 7.11 23.05 -2.15
CA ASP A 186 8.44 23.66 -2.01
C ASP A 186 8.76 24.15 -0.56
N VAL A 187 8.28 23.41 0.47
CA VAL A 187 8.42 23.76 1.90
C VAL A 187 9.21 22.74 2.71
N ALA A 188 10.06 21.94 2.05
CA ALA A 188 10.87 20.93 2.72
C ALA A 188 11.67 21.55 3.89
N ASP A 189 11.57 20.94 5.07
CA ASP A 189 12.19 21.40 6.32
C ASP A 189 11.73 22.77 6.85
N MET A 190 10.71 23.40 6.24
CA MET A 190 10.20 24.71 6.69
C MET A 190 8.88 24.61 7.47
N CYS A 191 8.21 23.47 7.43
CA CYS A 191 6.92 23.29 8.07
C CYS A 191 6.98 23.38 9.60
N GLN A 192 6.03 24.10 10.19
CA GLN A 192 5.88 24.28 11.64
C GLN A 192 4.67 23.47 12.14
N TYR A 193 4.85 22.19 12.34
CA TYR A 193 3.82 21.31 12.85
C TYR A 193 3.57 21.54 14.35
N ALA A 194 2.29 21.67 14.74
CA ALA A 194 1.88 21.62 16.13
C ALA A 194 1.97 20.20 16.69
N GLN A 195 1.72 19.20 15.84
CA GLN A 195 1.90 17.76 16.15
C GLN A 195 2.34 17.01 14.90
N GLU A 196 3.22 16.04 15.11
CA GLU A 196 3.62 15.05 14.11
C GLU A 196 3.11 13.68 14.53
N LEU A 197 2.49 12.95 13.62
CA LEU A 197 1.83 11.66 13.89
C LEU A 197 2.39 10.57 12.96
N ASP A 198 2.34 9.34 13.44
CA ASP A 198 3.03 8.18 12.85
C ASP A 198 2.23 7.43 11.77
N SER A 199 0.98 7.84 11.51
CA SER A 199 0.16 7.18 10.50
C SER A 199 -0.88 8.10 9.86
N THR A 200 -1.34 7.74 8.66
CA THR A 200 -2.43 8.42 7.94
C THR A 200 -3.71 8.45 8.77
N GLY A 201 -4.08 7.32 9.37
CA GLY A 201 -5.27 7.23 10.22
C GLY A 201 -5.17 8.09 11.49
N ALA A 202 -3.96 8.23 12.07
CA ALA A 202 -3.75 9.09 13.22
C ALA A 202 -3.94 10.57 12.89
N VAL A 203 -3.47 11.02 11.70
CA VAL A 203 -3.71 12.40 11.22
C VAL A 203 -5.20 12.63 11.03
N LEU A 204 -5.90 11.74 10.31
CA LEU A 204 -7.36 11.83 10.09
C LEU A 204 -8.12 11.97 11.42
N ALA A 205 -7.86 11.04 12.36
CA ALA A 205 -8.50 11.05 13.67
C ALA A 205 -8.18 12.31 14.49
N LYS A 206 -6.95 12.83 14.37
CA LYS A 206 -6.54 14.03 15.10
C LYS A 206 -7.17 15.29 14.54
N VAL A 207 -7.22 15.43 13.22
CA VAL A 207 -7.86 16.57 12.55
C VAL A 207 -9.35 16.58 12.87
N SER A 208 -10.04 15.44 12.75
CA SER A 208 -11.48 15.35 13.05
C SER A 208 -11.85 15.71 14.49
N ALA A 209 -10.93 15.52 15.44
CA ALA A 209 -11.16 15.75 16.87
C ALA A 209 -10.64 17.11 17.40
N THR A 210 -10.01 17.92 16.54
CA THR A 210 -9.33 19.16 16.95
C THR A 210 -9.91 20.36 16.22
N PRO A 211 -10.70 21.23 16.88
CA PRO A 211 -11.18 22.47 16.28
C PRO A 211 -10.04 23.32 15.72
N GLY A 212 -10.24 23.88 14.54
CA GLY A 212 -9.24 24.68 13.82
C GLY A 212 -8.06 23.89 13.24
N ALA A 213 -8.08 22.54 13.30
CA ALA A 213 -7.01 21.73 12.75
C ALA A 213 -7.00 21.76 11.21
N ILE A 214 -5.80 21.70 10.65
CA ILE A 214 -5.51 21.41 9.25
C ILE A 214 -4.48 20.27 9.20
N GLY A 215 -4.63 19.36 8.24
CA GLY A 215 -3.71 18.26 8.00
C GLY A 215 -3.77 17.78 6.56
N TYR A 216 -3.04 16.74 6.25
CA TYR A 216 -3.03 16.12 4.93
C TYR A 216 -3.00 14.58 5.05
N VAL A 217 -3.76 13.94 4.18
CA VAL A 217 -3.85 12.48 4.11
C VAL A 217 -3.92 12.02 2.64
N SER A 218 -3.79 10.73 2.38
CA SER A 218 -4.14 10.14 1.09
C SER A 218 -5.63 10.32 0.82
N LEU A 219 -6.01 10.61 -0.41
CA LEU A 219 -7.42 10.83 -0.80
C LEU A 219 -8.29 9.60 -0.47
N ASP A 220 -7.74 8.39 -0.64
CA ASP A 220 -8.45 7.15 -0.32
C ASP A 220 -8.80 6.97 1.16
N ALA A 221 -8.13 7.72 2.05
CA ALA A 221 -8.35 7.70 3.49
C ALA A 221 -9.40 8.72 3.97
N VAL A 222 -9.80 9.67 3.12
CA VAL A 222 -10.77 10.70 3.50
C VAL A 222 -12.14 10.07 3.77
N ASP A 223 -12.76 10.46 4.87
CA ASP A 223 -14.09 10.02 5.25
C ASP A 223 -14.98 11.20 5.69
N ASP A 224 -16.21 10.94 6.11
CA ASP A 224 -17.20 11.93 6.50
C ASP A 224 -16.95 12.60 7.87
N THR A 225 -15.85 12.29 8.54
CA THR A 225 -15.46 12.88 9.85
C THR A 225 -14.68 14.18 9.70
N VAL A 226 -14.15 14.47 8.52
CA VAL A 226 -13.39 15.68 8.19
C VAL A 226 -14.03 16.42 7.02
N ALA A 227 -13.54 17.62 6.73
CA ALA A 227 -13.83 18.37 5.51
C ALA A 227 -12.54 18.49 4.69
N ASP A 228 -12.64 18.25 3.40
CA ASP A 228 -11.59 18.50 2.42
C ASP A 228 -11.60 19.94 1.93
N ILE A 229 -10.42 20.45 1.61
CA ILE A 229 -10.20 21.79 1.07
C ILE A 229 -9.72 21.67 -0.37
N ALA A 230 -10.36 22.39 -1.29
CA ALA A 230 -9.87 22.59 -2.65
C ALA A 230 -8.56 23.40 -2.64
N LEU A 231 -7.72 23.21 -3.64
CA LEU A 231 -6.46 23.95 -3.80
C LEU A 231 -6.51 24.72 -5.14
N ASP A 232 -6.39 26.06 -5.06
CA ASP A 232 -6.53 26.95 -6.23
C ASP A 232 -7.85 26.73 -6.99
N GLY A 233 -8.94 26.43 -6.27
CA GLY A 233 -10.26 26.13 -6.83
C GLY A 233 -10.40 24.72 -7.42
N VAL A 234 -9.40 23.84 -7.26
CA VAL A 234 -9.39 22.46 -7.76
C VAL A 234 -9.58 21.49 -6.60
N GLU A 235 -10.66 20.72 -6.62
CA GLU A 235 -10.93 19.67 -5.63
C GLU A 235 -10.04 18.46 -5.83
N ALA A 236 -9.69 17.77 -4.73
CA ALA A 236 -8.98 16.50 -4.75
C ALA A 236 -9.91 15.37 -5.22
N THR A 237 -10.08 15.22 -6.53
CA THR A 237 -10.92 14.18 -7.13
C THR A 237 -10.10 13.31 -8.09
N GLU A 238 -10.57 12.08 -8.32
CA GLU A 238 -9.97 11.17 -9.30
C GLU A 238 -9.82 11.84 -10.67
N GLU A 239 -10.85 12.59 -11.13
CA GLU A 239 -10.85 13.31 -12.42
C GLU A 239 -9.75 14.36 -12.48
N ASN A 240 -9.62 15.20 -11.44
CA ASN A 240 -8.64 16.29 -11.39
C ASN A 240 -7.20 15.76 -11.18
N ILE A 241 -7.03 14.61 -10.53
CA ILE A 241 -5.74 13.94 -10.43
C ILE A 241 -5.36 13.33 -11.78
N LEU A 242 -6.29 12.65 -12.46
CA LEU A 242 -6.06 12.03 -13.75
C LEU A 242 -5.73 13.05 -14.85
N SER A 243 -6.41 14.21 -14.84
CA SER A 243 -6.12 15.32 -15.78
C SER A 243 -4.79 16.03 -15.47
N GLY A 244 -4.27 15.90 -14.25
CA GLY A 244 -3.09 16.63 -13.77
C GLY A 244 -3.40 18.05 -13.29
N ASP A 245 -4.68 18.41 -13.14
CA ASP A 245 -5.10 19.72 -12.66
C ASP A 245 -4.91 19.88 -11.15
N TYR A 246 -5.04 18.77 -10.38
CA TYR A 246 -4.81 18.80 -8.95
C TYR A 246 -3.31 18.75 -8.63
N LEU A 247 -2.80 19.77 -7.93
CA LEU A 247 -1.37 19.95 -7.67
C LEU A 247 -0.75 18.83 -6.82
N LEU A 248 -1.44 18.41 -5.75
CA LEU A 248 -0.89 17.49 -4.75
C LEU A 248 -1.14 16.03 -5.14
N GLN A 249 -0.55 15.59 -6.25
CA GLN A 249 -0.59 14.21 -6.71
C GLN A 249 0.77 13.54 -6.61
N ARG A 250 0.78 12.23 -6.37
CA ARG A 250 1.99 11.43 -6.14
C ARG A 250 1.85 9.98 -6.61
N PRO A 251 2.95 9.27 -6.86
CA PRO A 251 2.88 7.83 -7.09
C PRO A 251 2.72 7.05 -5.79
N PHE A 252 1.99 5.94 -5.85
CA PHE A 252 2.13 4.81 -4.95
C PHE A 252 3.07 3.80 -5.59
N VAL A 253 4.12 3.45 -4.86
CA VAL A 253 5.23 2.64 -5.32
C VAL A 253 5.33 1.37 -4.48
N MET A 254 5.43 0.22 -5.14
CA MET A 254 5.86 -1.03 -4.55
C MET A 254 7.27 -1.32 -5.08
N ALA A 255 8.28 -0.90 -4.31
CA ALA A 255 9.67 -0.98 -4.73
C ALA A 255 10.24 -2.40 -4.53
N THR A 256 11.18 -2.77 -5.41
CA THR A 256 11.93 -4.02 -5.33
C THR A 256 13.44 -3.75 -5.24
N LYS A 257 14.22 -4.72 -4.76
CA LYS A 257 15.68 -4.65 -4.81
C LYS A 257 16.16 -5.30 -6.08
N GLY A 258 16.54 -4.48 -7.07
CA GLY A 258 16.78 -4.89 -8.46
C GLY A 258 15.49 -4.93 -9.30
N GLU A 259 15.66 -5.15 -10.59
CA GLU A 259 14.58 -5.18 -11.58
C GLU A 259 13.58 -6.32 -11.33
N LEU A 260 12.32 -6.17 -11.76
CA LEU A 260 11.30 -7.23 -11.64
C LEU A 260 11.75 -8.54 -12.30
N SER A 261 12.47 -8.48 -13.42
CA SER A 261 13.01 -9.65 -14.12
C SER A 261 14.04 -10.45 -13.29
N GLU A 262 14.56 -9.87 -12.22
CA GLU A 262 15.54 -10.48 -11.31
C GLU A 262 14.89 -11.03 -10.04
N GLN A 263 13.60 -10.79 -9.86
CA GLN A 263 12.85 -11.21 -8.67
C GLN A 263 12.45 -12.69 -8.73
N ASN A 264 12.12 -13.25 -7.57
CA ASN A 264 11.59 -14.61 -7.48
C ASN A 264 10.15 -14.70 -8.04
N ASN A 265 9.68 -15.93 -8.25
CA ASN A 265 8.36 -16.19 -8.84
C ASN A 265 7.21 -15.60 -8.01
N LEU A 266 7.36 -15.52 -6.68
CA LEU A 266 6.30 -15.01 -5.81
C LEU A 266 6.15 -13.49 -5.92
N VAL A 267 7.26 -12.75 -5.96
CA VAL A 267 7.27 -11.30 -6.22
C VAL A 267 6.71 -11.01 -7.61
N ASN A 268 7.14 -11.74 -8.64
CA ASN A 268 6.64 -11.54 -10.00
C ASN A 268 5.14 -11.81 -10.08
N ALA A 269 4.65 -12.91 -9.49
CA ALA A 269 3.21 -13.22 -9.46
C ALA A 269 2.38 -12.14 -8.73
N TRP A 270 2.93 -11.52 -7.69
CA TRP A 270 2.30 -10.38 -7.02
C TRP A 270 2.11 -9.19 -7.97
N PHE A 271 3.14 -8.81 -8.72
CA PHE A 271 3.04 -7.73 -9.70
C PHE A 271 2.15 -8.10 -10.91
N ASP A 272 2.16 -9.36 -11.34
CA ASP A 272 1.23 -9.85 -12.36
C ASP A 272 -0.23 -9.74 -11.89
N TYR A 273 -0.50 -10.08 -10.62
CA TYR A 273 -1.82 -9.92 -10.03
C TYR A 273 -2.25 -8.46 -9.95
N ILE A 274 -1.38 -7.55 -9.49
CA ILE A 274 -1.67 -6.10 -9.46
C ILE A 274 -2.04 -5.59 -10.85
N ASN A 275 -1.36 -6.08 -11.90
CA ASN A 275 -1.58 -5.69 -13.28
C ASN A 275 -2.75 -6.42 -13.97
N SER A 276 -3.34 -7.43 -13.32
CA SER A 276 -4.53 -8.13 -13.82
C SER A 276 -5.77 -7.23 -13.82
N ASP A 277 -6.84 -7.69 -14.46
CA ASP A 277 -8.12 -6.97 -14.43
C ASP A 277 -8.66 -6.86 -12.99
N GLU A 278 -8.49 -7.91 -12.17
CA GLU A 278 -8.91 -7.94 -10.77
C GLU A 278 -8.12 -6.95 -9.91
N GLY A 279 -6.78 -6.96 -10.01
CA GLY A 279 -5.92 -6.00 -9.31
C GLY A 279 -6.24 -4.56 -9.69
N LYS A 280 -6.50 -4.30 -10.97
CA LYS A 280 -6.91 -2.98 -11.45
C LYS A 280 -8.27 -2.53 -10.91
N GLU A 281 -9.23 -3.44 -10.77
CA GLU A 281 -10.52 -3.11 -10.15
C GLU A 281 -10.37 -2.84 -8.65
N ILE A 282 -9.45 -3.51 -7.94
CA ILE A 282 -9.11 -3.20 -6.55
C ILE A 282 -8.51 -1.79 -6.43
N ILE A 283 -7.57 -1.44 -7.30
CA ILE A 283 -6.96 -0.08 -7.31
C ILE A 283 -8.03 0.99 -7.50
N LYS A 284 -8.91 0.83 -8.49
CA LYS A 284 -10.03 1.76 -8.73
C LYS A 284 -11.03 1.79 -7.57
N GLY A 285 -11.35 0.62 -7.01
CA GLY A 285 -12.25 0.50 -5.86
C GLY A 285 -11.73 1.20 -4.61
N ALA A 286 -10.42 1.36 -4.49
CA ALA A 286 -9.77 2.18 -3.47
C ALA A 286 -9.81 3.70 -3.76
N GLY A 287 -10.32 4.13 -4.93
CA GLY A 287 -10.32 5.55 -5.34
C GLY A 287 -8.97 6.01 -5.90
N LEU A 288 -8.12 5.08 -6.29
CA LEU A 288 -6.79 5.33 -6.84
C LEU A 288 -6.78 5.22 -8.36
N ILE A 289 -5.80 5.85 -8.99
CA ILE A 289 -5.71 5.95 -10.44
C ILE A 289 -4.65 5.00 -10.96
N ILE A 290 -4.99 4.23 -11.99
CA ILE A 290 -4.05 3.33 -12.66
C ILE A 290 -3.11 4.18 -13.54
N PRO A 291 -1.79 4.04 -13.41
CA PRO A 291 -0.82 4.69 -14.28
C PRO A 291 -1.05 4.30 -15.74
N GLN A 292 -0.88 5.27 -16.67
CA GLN A 292 -1.01 5.04 -18.11
C GLN A 292 0.28 4.50 -18.72
#